data_9cebebca4ba5b2639d72bd437ecea136
#
_entry.id   9cebebca4ba5b2639d72bd437ecea136
#
_cell.length_a   1.000
_cell.length_b   1.000
_cell.length_c   1.000
_cell.angle_alpha   90.00
_cell.angle_beta   90.00
_cell.angle_gamma   90.00
#
_symmetry.space_group_name_H-M   'P 1'
#
loop_
_entity.id
_entity.type
_entity.pdbx_description
1 polymer ?
#
loop_
_entity_poly.entity_id
_entity_poly.type
_entity_poly.pdbx_seq_one_letter_code
_entity_poly.pdbx_strand_id
1 'polypeptide(L)'
;MPTTLSSSHLPGLDLVHRGKVRDVYALSADELLIVASDRLSAFDVVLPDPIPGKGEMLTQMSNFWFAKTRHLLRNHLLERRLADVLPAGVDLALYARRSVICKRLKPIPFEAIARGYLIGSGWKDYQATGQLCGIALPASLRQAEQLPEPIFTPSTKAAPGQHDENIDFDSVVNQVGSELASQVRDATL
;
A
#
# COMPACT_ATOMS: atom_id res chain seq x y z
N MET A 1 -6.74 -26.86 8.50
CA MET A 1 -6.15 -25.52 8.71
C MET A 1 -5.88 -24.90 7.36
N PRO A 2 -6.00 -23.61 7.14
CA PRO A 2 -5.65 -23.00 5.87
C PRO A 2 -4.16 -23.24 5.57
N THR A 3 -3.84 -23.56 4.32
CA THR A 3 -2.46 -23.77 3.88
C THR A 3 -1.72 -22.45 3.93
N THR A 4 -0.62 -22.40 4.69
CA THR A 4 0.21 -21.20 4.83
C THR A 4 1.10 -21.03 3.59
N LEU A 5 1.12 -19.82 3.00
CA LEU A 5 1.95 -19.48 1.86
C LEU A 5 3.04 -18.48 2.26
N SER A 6 4.26 -18.95 2.47
CA SER A 6 5.42 -18.07 2.74
C SER A 6 6.02 -17.47 1.47
N SER A 7 6.05 -18.22 0.37
CA SER A 7 6.49 -17.72 -0.94
C SER A 7 5.69 -18.41 -2.04
N SER A 8 5.34 -17.68 -3.08
CA SER A 8 4.69 -18.26 -4.23
C SER A 8 5.72 -18.83 -5.22
N HIS A 9 5.31 -19.84 -5.96
CA HIS A 9 6.04 -20.39 -7.08
C HIS A 9 5.05 -20.66 -8.21
N LEU A 10 5.18 -19.93 -9.31
CA LEU A 10 4.32 -20.03 -10.49
C LEU A 10 5.20 -20.31 -11.72
N PRO A 11 5.44 -21.59 -12.06
CA PRO A 11 6.31 -21.98 -13.18
C PRO A 11 5.86 -21.36 -14.50
N GLY A 12 6.78 -20.75 -15.24
CA GLY A 12 6.48 -20.12 -16.52
C GLY A 12 6.01 -18.66 -16.44
N LEU A 13 5.74 -18.13 -15.26
CA LEU A 13 5.55 -16.69 -15.05
C LEU A 13 6.84 -16.04 -14.56
N ASP A 14 7.15 -14.86 -15.10
CA ASP A 14 8.31 -14.07 -14.69
C ASP A 14 8.04 -13.38 -13.34
N LEU A 15 8.80 -13.76 -12.31
CA LEU A 15 8.78 -13.12 -10.98
C LEU A 15 9.58 -11.82 -11.06
N VAL A 16 8.91 -10.70 -11.26
CA VAL A 16 9.55 -9.38 -11.40
C VAL A 16 9.93 -8.74 -10.08
N HIS A 17 9.26 -9.11 -8.98
CA HIS A 17 9.59 -8.59 -7.66
C HIS A 17 9.09 -9.50 -6.54
N ARG A 18 9.93 -9.71 -5.52
CA ARG A 18 9.53 -10.31 -4.25
C ARG A 18 9.69 -9.30 -3.13
N GLY A 19 8.57 -8.73 -2.71
CA GLY A 19 8.53 -7.79 -1.59
C GLY A 19 8.50 -8.50 -0.23
N LYS A 20 8.45 -7.71 0.84
CA LYS A 20 8.41 -8.22 2.22
C LYS A 20 7.22 -9.17 2.46
N VAL A 21 6.06 -8.92 1.84
CA VAL A 21 4.81 -9.67 2.06
C VAL A 21 4.05 -10.01 0.77
N ARG A 22 4.54 -9.64 -0.40
CA ARG A 22 3.91 -9.89 -1.70
C ARG A 22 4.93 -10.34 -2.73
N ASP A 23 4.50 -11.22 -3.63
CA ASP A 23 5.26 -11.64 -4.81
C ASP A 23 4.53 -11.09 -6.05
N VAL A 24 5.26 -10.51 -6.99
CA VAL A 24 4.71 -9.83 -8.17
C VAL A 24 5.25 -10.50 -9.42
N TYR A 25 4.34 -10.97 -10.27
CA TYR A 25 4.65 -11.63 -11.55
C TYR A 25 4.20 -10.76 -12.73
N ALA A 26 4.98 -10.76 -13.80
CA ALA A 26 4.54 -10.21 -15.07
C ALA A 26 3.61 -11.20 -15.78
N LEU A 27 2.44 -10.72 -16.20
CA LEU A 27 1.54 -11.44 -17.10
C LEU A 27 1.75 -10.97 -18.56
N SER A 28 2.05 -9.69 -18.72
CA SER A 28 2.38 -9.05 -19.99
C SER A 28 3.20 -7.78 -19.75
N ALA A 29 3.43 -6.99 -20.81
CA ALA A 29 4.05 -5.66 -20.67
C ALA A 29 3.22 -4.73 -19.75
N ASP A 30 1.89 -4.86 -19.77
CA ASP A 30 0.95 -3.93 -19.14
C ASP A 30 0.18 -4.53 -17.96
N GLU A 31 0.38 -5.81 -17.63
CA GLU A 31 -0.38 -6.52 -16.60
C GLU A 31 0.52 -7.24 -15.62
N LEU A 32 0.12 -7.22 -14.35
CA LEU A 32 0.78 -7.91 -13.25
C LEU A 32 -0.21 -8.84 -12.53
N LEU A 33 0.33 -9.95 -12.02
CA LEU A 33 -0.29 -10.77 -10.99
C LEU A 33 0.42 -10.49 -9.66
N ILE A 34 -0.31 -10.01 -8.67
CA ILE A 34 0.20 -9.77 -7.32
C ILE A 34 -0.34 -10.87 -6.40
N VAL A 35 0.54 -11.60 -5.76
CA VAL A 35 0.22 -12.66 -4.80
C VAL A 35 0.60 -12.21 -3.39
N ALA A 36 -0.37 -12.09 -2.50
CA ALA A 36 -0.13 -11.80 -1.09
C ALA A 36 0.25 -13.09 -0.36
N SER A 37 1.42 -13.08 0.25
CA SER A 37 1.90 -14.16 1.11
C SER A 37 1.40 -14.00 2.55
N ASP A 38 1.62 -15.03 3.35
CA ASP A 38 1.32 -15.00 4.79
C ASP A 38 2.51 -14.48 5.63
N ARG A 39 3.61 -14.04 4.97
CA ARG A 39 4.74 -13.40 5.65
C ARG A 39 4.28 -12.18 6.44
N LEU A 40 4.86 -11.99 7.60
CA LEU A 40 4.72 -10.79 8.42
C LEU A 40 6.00 -9.96 8.34
N SER A 41 5.87 -8.66 8.16
CA SER A 41 6.99 -7.73 8.25
C SER A 41 6.67 -6.66 9.29
N ALA A 42 7.61 -6.41 10.19
CA ALA A 42 7.55 -5.34 11.18
C ALA A 42 8.94 -4.71 11.32
N PHE A 43 8.99 -3.38 11.46
CA PHE A 43 10.25 -2.62 11.54
C PHE A 43 11.23 -2.97 10.41
N ASP A 44 10.70 -3.12 9.19
CA ASP A 44 11.43 -3.49 7.96
C ASP A 44 12.06 -4.89 7.95
N VAL A 45 11.81 -5.70 8.98
CA VAL A 45 12.25 -7.09 9.08
C VAL A 45 11.09 -8.03 8.73
N VAL A 46 11.34 -9.01 7.85
CA VAL A 46 10.42 -10.13 7.61
C VAL A 46 10.61 -11.13 8.74
N LEU A 47 9.56 -11.38 9.52
CA LEU A 47 9.59 -12.33 10.62
C LEU A 47 9.63 -13.77 10.10
N PRO A 48 10.27 -14.71 10.85
CA PRO A 48 10.45 -16.09 10.40
C PRO A 48 9.13 -16.85 10.28
N ASP A 49 8.17 -16.57 11.18
CA ASP A 49 6.91 -17.29 11.24
C ASP A 49 5.81 -16.54 10.48
N PRO A 50 5.23 -17.14 9.44
CA PRO A 50 4.10 -16.56 8.71
C PRO A 50 2.81 -16.71 9.51
N ILE A 51 1.86 -15.80 9.28
CA ILE A 51 0.53 -15.85 9.89
C ILE A 51 -0.45 -16.52 8.92
N PRO A 52 -0.96 -17.73 9.23
CA PRO A 52 -1.86 -18.47 8.34
C PRO A 52 -3.09 -17.63 7.93
N GLY A 53 -3.34 -17.53 6.63
CA GLY A 53 -4.49 -16.80 6.07
C GLY A 53 -4.34 -15.28 6.01
N LYS A 54 -3.23 -14.71 6.48
CA LYS A 54 -3.00 -13.25 6.47
C LYS A 54 -3.09 -12.68 5.04
N GLY A 55 -2.44 -13.32 4.07
CA GLY A 55 -2.46 -12.87 2.67
C GLY A 55 -3.87 -12.86 2.09
N GLU A 56 -4.67 -13.87 2.39
CA GLU A 56 -6.07 -13.93 1.97
C GLU A 56 -6.91 -12.82 2.60
N MET A 57 -6.83 -12.67 3.92
CA MET A 57 -7.58 -11.66 4.67
C MET A 57 -7.29 -10.25 4.14
N LEU A 58 -6.02 -9.90 3.99
CA LEU A 58 -5.62 -8.57 3.51
C LEU A 58 -6.03 -8.31 2.07
N THR A 59 -5.98 -9.34 1.20
CA THR A 59 -6.45 -9.21 -0.19
C THR A 59 -7.97 -8.99 -0.24
N GLN A 60 -8.75 -9.75 0.54
CA GLN A 60 -10.20 -9.57 0.63
C GLN A 60 -10.56 -8.17 1.14
N MET A 61 -9.88 -7.70 2.18
CA MET A 61 -10.07 -6.36 2.73
C MET A 61 -9.76 -5.28 1.69
N SER A 62 -8.66 -5.42 0.96
CA SER A 62 -8.27 -4.50 -0.11
C SER A 62 -9.31 -4.48 -1.24
N ASN A 63 -9.76 -5.64 -1.70
CA ASN A 63 -10.77 -5.75 -2.75
C ASN A 63 -12.13 -5.14 -2.32
N PHE A 64 -12.52 -5.32 -1.06
CA PHE A 64 -13.71 -4.67 -0.51
C PHE A 64 -13.62 -3.14 -0.60
N TRP A 65 -12.48 -2.56 -0.19
CA TRP A 65 -12.30 -1.12 -0.24
C TRP A 65 -12.21 -0.60 -1.67
N PHE A 66 -11.52 -1.28 -2.59
CA PHE A 66 -11.51 -0.91 -4.02
C PHE A 66 -12.92 -0.91 -4.62
N ALA A 67 -13.74 -1.90 -4.29
CA ALA A 67 -15.13 -1.94 -4.75
C ALA A 67 -15.96 -0.80 -4.14
N LYS A 68 -15.77 -0.51 -2.85
CA LYS A 68 -16.51 0.53 -2.13
C LYS A 68 -16.15 1.95 -2.60
N THR A 69 -14.88 2.20 -2.92
CA THR A 69 -14.38 3.52 -3.31
C THR A 69 -14.30 3.75 -4.82
N ARG A 70 -14.75 2.80 -5.65
CA ARG A 70 -14.67 2.89 -7.12
C ARG A 70 -15.36 4.13 -7.72
N HIS A 71 -16.31 4.71 -7.00
CA HIS A 71 -17.02 5.93 -7.41
C HIS A 71 -16.20 7.21 -7.18
N LEU A 72 -15.19 7.17 -6.30
CA LEU A 72 -14.29 8.27 -6.00
C LEU A 72 -13.11 8.30 -6.97
N LEU A 73 -12.49 7.13 -7.19
CA LEU A 73 -11.29 7.03 -8.01
C LEU A 73 -11.24 5.67 -8.74
N ARG A 74 -10.81 5.68 -10.01
CA ARG A 74 -10.51 4.44 -10.73
C ARG A 74 -9.29 3.77 -10.11
N ASN A 75 -9.36 2.45 -9.94
CA ASN A 75 -8.25 1.65 -9.43
C ASN A 75 -7.53 0.86 -10.54
N HIS A 76 -6.49 0.13 -10.17
CA HIS A 76 -5.65 -0.64 -11.08
C HIS A 76 -6.11 -2.09 -11.29
N LEU A 77 -7.11 -2.57 -10.56
CA LEU A 77 -7.58 -3.95 -10.69
C LEU A 77 -8.18 -4.23 -12.06
N LEU A 78 -7.97 -5.43 -12.56
CA LEU A 78 -8.55 -5.95 -13.79
C LEU A 78 -9.56 -7.05 -13.48
N GLU A 79 -10.70 -7.00 -14.18
CA GLU A 79 -11.73 -8.04 -14.11
C GLU A 79 -11.35 -9.23 -15.00
N ARG A 80 -10.33 -10.00 -14.56
CA ARG A 80 -9.90 -11.22 -15.23
C ARG A 80 -9.94 -12.40 -14.28
N ARG A 81 -10.25 -13.58 -14.82
CA ARG A 81 -10.27 -14.81 -14.01
C ARG A 81 -8.83 -15.26 -13.77
N LEU A 82 -8.52 -15.57 -12.52
CA LEU A 82 -7.20 -16.07 -12.15
C LEU A 82 -6.86 -17.39 -12.84
N ALA A 83 -7.87 -18.25 -13.07
CA ALA A 83 -7.71 -19.53 -13.76
C ALA A 83 -7.18 -19.38 -15.21
N ASP A 84 -7.42 -18.24 -15.85
CA ASP A 84 -7.00 -18.01 -17.24
C ASP A 84 -5.52 -17.59 -17.36
N VAL A 85 -4.88 -17.27 -16.22
CA VAL A 85 -3.49 -16.78 -16.19
C VAL A 85 -2.54 -17.66 -15.38
N LEU A 86 -3.07 -18.54 -14.53
CA LEU A 86 -2.22 -19.44 -13.76
C LEU A 86 -1.68 -20.56 -14.65
N PRO A 87 -0.41 -20.95 -14.46
CA PRO A 87 0.17 -22.10 -15.15
C PRO A 87 -0.60 -23.40 -14.89
N ALA A 88 -0.60 -24.30 -15.86
CA ALA A 88 -1.19 -25.63 -15.69
C ALA A 88 -0.55 -26.39 -14.51
N GLY A 89 -1.38 -27.09 -13.73
CA GLY A 89 -0.94 -27.85 -12.54
C GLY A 89 -0.77 -27.02 -11.27
N VAL A 90 -0.96 -25.71 -11.32
CA VAL A 90 -0.98 -24.87 -10.10
C VAL A 90 -2.31 -24.99 -9.41
N ASP A 91 -2.28 -25.18 -8.08
CA ASP A 91 -3.51 -25.22 -7.26
C ASP A 91 -4.20 -23.85 -7.22
N LEU A 92 -5.25 -23.69 -8.01
CA LEU A 92 -6.05 -22.46 -8.08
C LEU A 92 -6.59 -22.07 -6.69
N ALA A 93 -6.99 -23.03 -5.85
CA ALA A 93 -7.59 -22.74 -4.56
C ALA A 93 -6.62 -22.03 -3.62
N LEU A 94 -5.32 -22.38 -3.69
CA LEU A 94 -4.27 -21.74 -2.89
C LEU A 94 -4.09 -20.26 -3.23
N TYR A 95 -4.33 -19.87 -4.49
CA TYR A 95 -4.07 -18.52 -4.97
C TYR A 95 -5.33 -17.64 -5.11
N ALA A 96 -6.52 -18.24 -5.25
CA ALA A 96 -7.75 -17.54 -5.62
C ALA A 96 -8.11 -16.36 -4.69
N ARG A 97 -7.87 -16.49 -3.40
CA ARG A 97 -8.28 -15.48 -2.40
C ARG A 97 -7.19 -14.50 -2.01
N ARG A 98 -5.96 -14.74 -2.45
CA ARG A 98 -4.77 -13.94 -2.11
C ARG A 98 -4.10 -13.27 -3.28
N SER A 99 -4.68 -13.38 -4.47
CA SER A 99 -4.11 -12.84 -5.70
C SER A 99 -5.03 -11.83 -6.35
N VAL A 100 -4.44 -10.84 -6.99
CA VAL A 100 -5.14 -9.88 -7.85
C VAL A 100 -4.39 -9.72 -9.17
N ILE A 101 -5.15 -9.55 -10.25
CA ILE A 101 -4.61 -9.17 -11.55
C ILE A 101 -4.82 -7.67 -11.70
N CYS A 102 -3.78 -6.96 -12.06
CA CYS A 102 -3.84 -5.51 -12.13
C CYS A 102 -3.01 -4.94 -13.30
N LYS A 103 -3.28 -3.69 -13.64
CA LYS A 103 -2.47 -2.93 -14.60
C LYS A 103 -1.07 -2.70 -14.02
N ARG A 104 -0.06 -2.81 -14.87
CA ARG A 104 1.29 -2.35 -14.54
C ARG A 104 1.32 -0.82 -14.68
N LEU A 105 1.36 -0.13 -13.57
CA LEU A 105 1.38 1.33 -13.50
C LEU A 105 2.71 1.80 -12.90
N LYS A 106 3.09 3.02 -13.24
CA LYS A 106 4.17 3.72 -12.56
C LYS A 106 3.63 4.29 -11.26
N PRO A 107 4.10 3.86 -10.08
CA PRO A 107 3.65 4.41 -8.82
C PRO A 107 4.14 5.87 -8.67
N ILE A 108 3.35 6.70 -7.98
CA ILE A 108 3.81 8.01 -7.55
C ILE A 108 4.92 7.86 -6.49
N PRO A 109 5.89 8.80 -6.44
CA PRO A 109 7.11 8.65 -5.61
C PRO A 109 6.92 8.99 -4.13
N PHE A 110 5.69 9.11 -3.64
CA PHE A 110 5.37 9.38 -2.24
C PHE A 110 4.16 8.56 -1.79
N GLU A 111 3.94 8.49 -0.50
CA GLU A 111 2.73 7.93 0.10
C GLU A 111 1.72 9.03 0.41
N ALA A 112 0.49 8.85 -0.06
CA ALA A 112 -0.61 9.76 0.19
C ALA A 112 -1.35 9.31 1.46
N ILE A 113 -1.30 10.11 2.51
CA ILE A 113 -1.83 9.77 3.83
C ILE A 113 -2.75 10.87 4.32
N ALA A 114 -3.96 10.51 4.76
CA ALA A 114 -4.84 11.37 5.55
C ALA A 114 -4.74 11.00 7.02
N ARG A 115 -4.56 11.98 7.91
CA ARG A 115 -4.53 11.77 9.35
C ARG A 115 -5.66 12.50 10.03
N GLY A 116 -6.53 11.76 10.71
CA GLY A 116 -7.55 12.30 11.60
C GLY A 116 -7.11 12.31 13.07
N TYR A 117 -5.97 11.70 13.39
CA TYR A 117 -5.43 11.57 14.75
C TYR A 117 -3.91 11.78 14.74
N LEU A 118 -3.40 12.37 15.81
CA LEU A 118 -1.98 12.72 15.94
C LEU A 118 -1.18 11.59 16.60
N ILE A 119 -0.61 10.69 15.78
CA ILE A 119 0.10 9.49 16.24
C ILE A 119 1.35 9.21 15.39
N GLY A 120 2.25 8.35 15.90
CA GLY A 120 3.43 7.84 15.18
C GLY A 120 4.43 8.94 14.84
N SER A 121 4.90 8.97 13.57
CA SER A 121 5.84 10.01 13.09
C SER A 121 5.24 11.41 13.21
N GLY A 122 3.93 11.57 12.94
CA GLY A 122 3.25 12.85 13.07
C GLY A 122 3.26 13.41 14.50
N TRP A 123 3.15 12.56 15.52
CA TRP A 123 3.29 12.97 16.91
C TRP A 123 4.71 13.47 17.24
N LYS A 124 5.73 12.78 16.71
CA LYS A 124 7.14 13.18 16.92
C LYS A 124 7.42 14.54 16.32
N ASP A 125 6.97 14.78 15.09
CA ASP A 125 7.16 16.06 14.40
C ASP A 125 6.45 17.20 15.12
N TYR A 126 5.20 16.97 15.52
CA TYR A 126 4.43 17.94 16.30
C TYR A 126 5.10 18.29 17.63
N GLN A 127 5.62 17.31 18.37
CA GLN A 127 6.35 17.58 19.62
C GLN A 127 7.60 18.43 19.39
N ALA A 128 8.27 18.24 18.26
CA ALA A 128 9.51 18.96 17.94
C ALA A 128 9.25 20.39 17.44
N THR A 129 8.18 20.60 16.66
CA THR A 129 8.00 21.82 15.86
C THR A 129 6.65 22.52 16.03
N GLY A 130 5.66 21.86 16.64
CA GLY A 130 4.27 22.32 16.65
C GLY A 130 3.56 22.16 15.29
N GLN A 131 4.21 21.53 14.32
CA GLN A 131 3.72 21.38 12.93
C GLN A 131 3.78 19.92 12.50
N LEU A 132 3.03 19.61 11.42
CA LEU A 132 3.12 18.34 10.71
C LEU A 132 2.99 18.61 9.21
N CYS A 133 3.96 18.16 8.41
CA CYS A 133 4.01 18.38 6.96
C CYS A 133 3.84 19.86 6.56
N GLY A 134 4.42 20.79 7.34
CA GLY A 134 4.28 22.24 7.13
C GLY A 134 2.97 22.86 7.65
N ILE A 135 2.03 22.05 8.17
CA ILE A 135 0.75 22.50 8.71
C ILE A 135 0.91 22.78 10.20
N ALA A 136 0.70 24.05 10.61
CA ALA A 136 0.66 24.40 12.03
C ALA A 136 -0.58 23.79 12.70
N LEU A 137 -0.36 23.11 13.82
CA LEU A 137 -1.44 22.46 14.57
C LEU A 137 -1.73 23.22 15.89
N PRO A 138 -2.96 23.08 16.44
CA PRO A 138 -3.30 23.68 17.71
C PRO A 138 -2.30 23.31 18.82
N ALA A 139 -2.00 24.25 19.70
CA ALA A 139 -1.16 23.99 20.87
C ALA A 139 -1.85 23.03 21.83
N SER A 140 -1.05 22.27 22.58
CA SER A 140 -1.52 21.38 23.65
C SER A 140 -2.27 20.12 23.19
N LEU A 141 -2.16 19.72 21.91
CA LEU A 141 -2.64 18.39 21.47
C LEU A 141 -1.87 17.30 22.20
N ARG A 142 -2.59 16.21 22.53
CA ARG A 142 -2.02 15.02 23.15
C ARG A 142 -1.77 13.92 22.13
N GLN A 143 -0.92 12.98 22.47
CA GLN A 143 -0.73 11.78 21.66
C GLN A 143 -2.05 11.03 21.47
N ALA A 144 -2.32 10.61 20.23
CA ALA A 144 -3.54 9.96 19.80
C ALA A 144 -4.81 10.84 19.88
N GLU A 145 -4.65 12.16 20.07
CA GLU A 145 -5.79 13.08 20.05
C GLU A 145 -6.32 13.25 18.62
N GLN A 146 -7.64 13.37 18.50
CA GLN A 146 -8.30 13.64 17.25
C GLN A 146 -8.00 15.08 16.79
N LEU A 147 -7.63 15.22 15.53
CA LEU A 147 -7.44 16.54 14.92
C LEU A 147 -8.80 17.21 14.65
N PRO A 148 -8.88 18.55 14.67
CA PRO A 148 -10.10 19.28 14.34
C PRO A 148 -10.70 18.88 12.98
N GLU A 149 -9.83 18.62 12.01
CA GLU A 149 -10.17 18.09 10.70
C GLU A 149 -9.07 17.13 10.22
N PRO A 150 -9.38 16.17 9.35
CA PRO A 150 -8.35 15.35 8.72
C PRO A 150 -7.41 16.22 7.87
N ILE A 151 -6.11 15.93 7.94
CA ILE A 151 -5.09 16.66 7.18
C ILE A 151 -4.32 15.71 6.26
N PHE A 152 -3.88 16.24 5.10
CA PHE A 152 -3.02 15.51 4.17
C PHE A 152 -1.56 15.57 4.65
N THR A 153 -0.99 14.40 4.92
CA THR A 153 0.34 14.26 5.51
C THR A 153 1.18 13.25 4.72
N PRO A 154 1.63 13.64 3.52
CA PRO A 154 2.39 12.74 2.67
C PRO A 154 3.75 12.38 3.29
N SER A 155 4.29 11.23 2.87
CA SER A 155 5.65 10.82 3.21
C SER A 155 6.42 10.35 1.98
N THR A 156 7.74 10.37 2.08
CA THR A 156 8.61 9.80 1.05
C THR A 156 8.40 8.29 0.94
N LYS A 157 8.82 7.70 -0.19
CA LYS A 157 9.06 6.26 -0.32
C LYS A 157 10.56 6.03 -0.23
N ALA A 158 11.04 5.80 0.97
CA ALA A 158 12.45 5.62 1.22
C ALA A 158 13.01 4.35 0.55
N ALA A 159 14.30 4.36 0.25
CA ALA A 159 15.00 3.18 -0.23
C ALA A 159 14.99 2.07 0.84
N PRO A 160 15.12 0.79 0.44
CA PRO A 160 15.19 -0.32 1.40
C PRO A 160 16.23 -0.08 2.49
N GLY A 161 15.82 -0.19 3.75
CA GLY A 161 16.67 0.06 4.92
C GLY A 161 16.67 1.51 5.43
N GLN A 162 15.93 2.40 4.79
CA GLN A 162 15.67 3.75 5.28
C GLN A 162 14.19 3.87 5.72
N HIS A 163 13.89 4.85 6.58
CA HIS A 163 12.53 5.14 7.00
C HIS A 163 11.90 6.23 6.14
N ASP A 164 10.59 6.11 5.91
CA ASP A 164 9.82 7.15 5.25
C ASP A 164 9.78 8.41 6.14
N GLU A 165 9.95 9.58 5.52
CA GLU A 165 9.91 10.87 6.19
C GLU A 165 8.67 11.65 5.77
N ASN A 166 8.03 12.33 6.73
CA ASN A 166 6.94 13.23 6.43
C ASN A 166 7.44 14.41 5.59
N ILE A 167 6.71 14.76 4.52
CA ILE A 167 7.03 15.87 3.62
C ILE A 167 5.85 16.83 3.53
N ASP A 168 6.11 18.08 3.17
CA ASP A 168 5.08 19.08 2.97
C ASP A 168 4.42 18.96 1.57
N PHE A 169 3.34 19.70 1.38
CA PHE A 169 2.61 19.70 0.11
C PHE A 169 3.44 20.30 -1.04
N ASP A 170 4.28 21.30 -0.78
CA ASP A 170 5.13 21.90 -1.80
C ASP A 170 6.17 20.90 -2.32
N SER A 171 6.69 20.04 -1.47
CA SER A 171 7.56 18.92 -1.86
C SER A 171 6.82 17.93 -2.79
N VAL A 172 5.56 17.67 -2.55
CA VAL A 172 4.72 16.84 -3.44
C VAL A 172 4.52 17.52 -4.79
N VAL A 173 4.19 18.83 -4.79
CA VAL A 173 4.04 19.65 -6.01
C VAL A 173 5.31 19.62 -6.84
N ASN A 174 6.47 19.75 -6.21
CA ASN A 174 7.77 19.71 -6.91
C ASN A 174 8.06 18.36 -7.57
N GLN A 175 7.52 17.25 -7.02
CA GLN A 175 7.75 15.90 -7.56
C GLN A 175 6.80 15.54 -8.72
N VAL A 176 5.54 15.97 -8.68
CA VAL A 176 4.51 15.48 -9.61
C VAL A 176 3.73 16.60 -10.32
N GLY A 177 4.00 17.86 -10.01
CA GLY A 177 3.26 19.01 -10.51
C GLY A 177 1.99 19.31 -9.69
N SER A 178 1.54 20.57 -9.75
CA SER A 178 0.45 21.07 -8.89
C SER A 178 -0.90 20.39 -9.16
N GLU A 179 -1.21 20.08 -10.42
CA GLU A 179 -2.47 19.46 -10.79
C GLU A 179 -2.59 18.05 -10.17
N LEU A 180 -1.61 17.17 -10.39
CA LEU A 180 -1.64 15.80 -9.85
C LEU A 180 -1.52 15.82 -8.32
N ALA A 181 -0.70 16.70 -7.74
CA ALA A 181 -0.58 16.86 -6.30
C ALA A 181 -1.94 17.19 -5.65
N SER A 182 -2.69 18.13 -6.22
CA SER A 182 -4.01 18.51 -5.75
C SER A 182 -5.03 17.36 -5.91
N GLN A 183 -5.06 16.70 -7.07
CA GLN A 183 -5.95 15.54 -7.28
C GLN A 183 -5.68 14.41 -6.26
N VAL A 184 -4.41 14.11 -5.97
CA VAL A 184 -4.05 13.08 -5.00
C VAL A 184 -4.47 13.49 -3.58
N ARG A 185 -4.20 14.74 -3.18
CA ARG A 185 -4.63 15.27 -1.87
C ARG A 185 -6.15 15.17 -1.70
N ASP A 186 -6.90 15.70 -2.66
CA ASP A 186 -8.36 15.79 -2.58
C ASP A 186 -9.03 14.41 -2.61
N ALA A 187 -8.44 13.44 -3.33
CA ALA A 187 -8.91 12.05 -3.32
C ALA A 187 -8.52 11.29 -2.03
N THR A 188 -7.54 11.79 -1.28
CA THR A 188 -7.05 11.15 -0.04
C THR A 188 -7.82 11.64 1.18
N LEU A 189 -8.26 12.91 1.18
CA LEU A 189 -9.11 13.54 2.22
C LEU A 189 -10.59 13.21 2.02
#